data_958831ca32b1209e2b647389b08ffdbb
#
_entry.id   958831ca32b1209e2b647389b08ffdbb
#
_cell.length_a   1.000
_cell.length_b   1.000
_cell.length_c   1.000
_cell.angle_alpha   90.00
_cell.angle_beta   90.00
_cell.angle_gamma   90.00
#
_symmetry.space_group_name_H-M   'P 1'
#
loop_
_entity.id
_entity.type
_entity.pdbx_description
1 polymer ?
#
loop_
_entity_poly.entity_id
_entity_poly.type
_entity_poly.pdbx_seq_one_letter_code
_entity_poly.pdbx_strand_id
1 'polypeptide(L)'
;MSIVSSYASPEAAESLRRQRRMASITSLVIAILTVVLVAVVLALFLLPAFRMEVPPIVAYSAETKEEEVMERPEVTPQVQRQPAAPSSAMAKVIATSVPTPTSVPVPDTETPDPSVEFGDGDDFGDGWGEGSGSGLGGGTSFFGVPSRAERIAYVIDYSASMRGQGREALMRKELIRSVDKIAHKTNYALIFFAGPAWVAGDEVDWTKKKATVTGKGRRKYEWKSPGTAHEWDQVGKKEPVDWLSATEGQLSRSRKIIKETRLVWGTRWDNPLQMALDMEPPPQVIYFMTDGVAKGSDRWAREIGARAKSRGVKINCVAMMQPKAHDAMEDLAKRTDGHFTIVMQGGQRKKVR
;
A
#
# COMPACT_ATOMS: atom_id res chain seq x y z
N MET A 1 -24.61 16.77 82.41
CA MET A 1 -23.29 17.38 82.25
C MET A 1 -23.08 17.59 80.77
N SER A 2 -23.29 18.79 80.31
CA SER A 2 -23.24 19.21 78.94
C SER A 2 -21.97 20.06 78.79
N ILE A 3 -20.98 19.54 78.07
CA ILE A 3 -19.81 20.32 77.64
C ILE A 3 -19.45 19.80 76.27
N VAL A 4 -19.82 20.45 75.21
CA VAL A 4 -19.05 20.86 74.03
C VAL A 4 -20.00 21.58 73.08
N SER A 5 -20.28 22.80 73.42
CA SER A 5 -20.77 23.77 72.48
C SER A 5 -19.82 24.94 72.59
N SER A 6 -18.78 24.94 71.77
CA SER A 6 -17.90 26.09 71.76
C SER A 6 -17.06 26.15 70.51
N TYR A 7 -17.15 27.27 69.79
CA TYR A 7 -16.18 27.86 68.87
C TYR A 7 -15.98 27.16 67.49
N ALA A 8 -17.03 27.02 66.78
CA ALA A 8 -16.88 27.09 65.31
C ALA A 8 -17.04 28.57 64.92
N SER A 9 -15.99 29.21 64.51
CA SER A 9 -16.05 30.56 63.95
C SER A 9 -17.06 30.57 62.79
N PRO A 10 -17.82 31.63 62.55
CA PRO A 10 -18.80 31.68 61.47
C PRO A 10 -18.17 31.31 60.10
N GLU A 11 -16.89 31.63 59.87
CA GLU A 11 -16.13 31.26 58.68
C GLU A 11 -15.90 29.75 58.57
N ALA A 12 -15.66 29.03 59.65
CA ALA A 12 -15.51 27.58 59.65
C ALA A 12 -16.85 26.87 59.34
N ALA A 13 -17.96 27.41 59.81
CA ALA A 13 -19.29 26.87 59.49
C ALA A 13 -19.65 27.09 58.02
N GLU A 14 -19.27 28.20 57.42
CA GLU A 14 -19.47 28.49 56.00
C GLU A 14 -18.60 27.61 55.11
N SER A 15 -17.36 27.41 55.45
CA SER A 15 -16.43 26.51 54.70
C SER A 15 -16.92 25.07 54.72
N LEU A 16 -17.41 24.56 55.87
CA LEU A 16 -18.03 23.23 55.99
C LEU A 16 -19.31 23.09 55.17
N ARG A 17 -20.13 24.14 55.12
CA ARG A 17 -21.34 24.13 54.27
C ARG A 17 -20.98 24.11 52.77
N ARG A 18 -19.97 24.87 52.34
CA ARG A 18 -19.44 24.85 50.99
C ARG A 18 -18.88 23.49 50.65
N GLN A 19 -18.08 22.89 51.50
CA GLN A 19 -17.47 21.58 51.31
C GLN A 19 -18.53 20.47 51.22
N ARG A 20 -19.60 20.49 52.04
CA ARG A 20 -20.73 19.55 51.95
C ARG A 20 -21.52 19.74 50.66
N ARG A 21 -21.75 20.97 50.20
CA ARG A 21 -22.41 21.22 48.90
C ARG A 21 -21.60 20.72 47.75
N MET A 22 -20.28 20.97 47.74
CA MET A 22 -19.38 20.44 46.68
C MET A 22 -19.32 18.91 46.71
N ALA A 23 -19.21 18.29 47.87
CA ALA A 23 -19.23 16.84 48.03
C ALA A 23 -20.57 16.23 47.52
N SER A 24 -21.69 16.86 47.79
CA SER A 24 -22.99 16.39 47.27
C SER A 24 -23.11 16.54 45.75
N ILE A 25 -22.58 17.62 45.16
CA ILE A 25 -22.57 17.83 43.71
C ILE A 25 -21.64 16.81 43.03
N THR A 26 -20.44 16.60 43.57
CA THR A 26 -19.52 15.59 43.02
C THR A 26 -20.07 14.17 43.11
N SER A 27 -20.71 13.82 44.22
CA SER A 27 -21.40 12.52 44.39
C SER A 27 -22.54 12.34 43.37
N LEU A 28 -23.35 13.39 43.13
CA LEU A 28 -24.41 13.34 42.10
C LEU A 28 -23.84 13.16 40.70
N VAL A 29 -22.76 13.88 40.34
CA VAL A 29 -22.11 13.77 39.04
C VAL A 29 -21.55 12.36 38.83
N ILE A 30 -20.88 11.79 39.85
CA ILE A 30 -20.37 10.42 39.78
C ILE A 30 -21.52 9.42 39.60
N ALA A 31 -22.63 9.58 40.32
CA ALA A 31 -23.79 8.68 40.21
C ALA A 31 -24.39 8.73 38.79
N ILE A 32 -24.53 9.93 38.20
CA ILE A 32 -25.01 10.07 36.82
C ILE A 32 -24.06 9.42 35.82
N LEU A 33 -22.74 9.65 35.96
CA LEU A 33 -21.73 9.05 35.09
C LEU A 33 -21.71 7.53 35.16
N THR A 34 -21.87 6.93 36.35
CA THR A 34 -21.97 5.48 36.50
C THR A 34 -23.23 4.91 35.84
N VAL A 35 -24.38 5.58 35.96
CA VAL A 35 -25.61 5.13 35.28
C VAL A 35 -25.45 5.20 33.77
N VAL A 36 -24.89 6.30 33.26
CA VAL A 36 -24.63 6.44 31.81
C VAL A 36 -23.66 5.37 31.32
N LEU A 37 -22.60 5.09 32.06
CA LEU A 37 -21.62 4.04 31.71
C LEU A 37 -22.29 2.67 31.64
N VAL A 38 -23.12 2.33 32.64
CA VAL A 38 -23.85 1.06 32.66
C VAL A 38 -24.84 0.99 31.49
N ALA A 39 -25.53 2.07 31.17
CA ALA A 39 -26.43 2.13 30.02
C ALA A 39 -25.73 1.93 28.70
N VAL A 40 -24.54 2.52 28.51
CA VAL A 40 -23.69 2.32 27.31
C VAL A 40 -23.21 0.87 27.20
N VAL A 41 -22.77 0.27 28.30
CA VAL A 41 -22.35 -1.14 28.30
C VAL A 41 -23.53 -2.05 27.97
N LEU A 42 -24.69 -1.84 28.57
CA LEU A 42 -25.91 -2.59 28.25
C LEU A 42 -26.33 -2.39 26.79
N ALA A 43 -26.25 -1.19 26.27
CA ALA A 43 -26.54 -0.92 24.86
C ALA A 43 -25.61 -1.68 23.91
N LEU A 44 -24.30 -1.80 24.25
CA LEU A 44 -23.36 -2.58 23.46
C LEU A 44 -23.68 -4.09 23.46
N PHE A 45 -24.24 -4.62 24.55
CA PHE A 45 -24.65 -6.02 24.63
C PHE A 45 -26.02 -6.31 24.03
N LEU A 46 -26.93 -5.32 24.07
CA LEU A 46 -28.32 -5.45 23.59
C LEU A 46 -28.50 -5.05 22.13
N LEU A 47 -27.58 -4.26 21.56
CA LEU A 47 -27.59 -3.99 20.13
C LEU A 47 -27.31 -5.29 19.40
N PRO A 48 -28.26 -5.85 18.61
CA PRO A 48 -28.01 -7.00 17.79
C PRO A 48 -26.82 -6.64 16.86
N ALA A 49 -25.78 -7.46 16.88
CA ALA A 49 -24.73 -7.36 15.88
C ALA A 49 -25.44 -7.31 14.51
N PHE A 50 -25.30 -6.21 13.79
CA PHE A 50 -25.78 -6.11 12.42
C PHE A 50 -25.10 -7.23 11.64
N ARG A 51 -25.72 -8.42 11.60
CA ARG A 51 -25.38 -9.42 10.61
C ARG A 51 -25.83 -8.82 9.30
N MET A 52 -24.88 -8.35 8.51
CA MET A 52 -25.12 -8.17 7.09
C MET A 52 -25.49 -9.56 6.56
N GLU A 53 -26.76 -9.77 6.32
CA GLU A 53 -27.23 -10.92 5.53
C GLU A 53 -26.59 -10.75 4.17
N VAL A 54 -25.61 -11.63 3.92
CA VAL A 54 -25.04 -11.78 2.58
C VAL A 54 -26.20 -12.22 1.70
N PRO A 55 -26.61 -11.48 0.66
CA PRO A 55 -27.71 -11.90 -0.20
C PRO A 55 -27.36 -13.28 -0.76
N PRO A 56 -28.30 -14.25 -0.74
CA PRO A 56 -28.06 -15.56 -1.28
C PRO A 56 -27.73 -15.40 -2.76
N ILE A 57 -26.59 -15.98 -3.18
CA ILE A 57 -26.25 -16.09 -4.59
C ILE A 57 -27.26 -17.07 -5.20
N VAL A 58 -28.28 -16.55 -5.85
CA VAL A 58 -29.19 -17.37 -6.65
C VAL A 58 -28.46 -17.68 -7.94
N ALA A 59 -27.84 -18.86 -7.99
CA ALA A 59 -27.35 -19.41 -9.25
C ALA A 59 -28.55 -19.83 -10.09
N TYR A 60 -28.87 -19.07 -11.10
CA TYR A 60 -29.77 -19.53 -12.14
C TYR A 60 -29.01 -20.54 -12.98
N SER A 61 -29.32 -21.82 -12.81
CA SER A 61 -29.03 -22.83 -13.83
C SER A 61 -29.89 -22.50 -15.04
N ALA A 62 -29.26 -21.92 -16.06
CA ALA A 62 -29.93 -21.85 -17.36
C ALA A 62 -30.09 -23.28 -17.83
N GLU A 63 -31.35 -23.74 -17.98
CA GLU A 63 -31.63 -24.94 -18.73
C GLU A 63 -31.00 -24.77 -20.12
N THR A 64 -30.02 -25.61 -20.37
CA THR A 64 -29.40 -25.70 -21.68
C THR A 64 -30.46 -26.18 -22.64
N LYS A 65 -31.11 -25.26 -23.37
CA LYS A 65 -31.77 -25.66 -24.62
C LYS A 65 -30.71 -26.33 -25.45
N GLU A 66 -31.02 -27.56 -25.90
CA GLU A 66 -30.21 -28.29 -26.87
C GLU A 66 -29.86 -27.32 -28.01
N GLU A 67 -28.59 -26.88 -28.04
CA GLU A 67 -28.03 -26.19 -29.19
C GLU A 67 -27.99 -27.24 -30.32
N GLU A 68 -28.76 -27.00 -31.37
CA GLU A 68 -28.53 -27.61 -32.66
C GLU A 68 -27.05 -27.55 -32.97
N VAL A 69 -26.45 -28.71 -33.14
CA VAL A 69 -25.06 -28.90 -33.55
C VAL A 69 -24.88 -28.20 -34.89
N MET A 70 -24.46 -26.96 -34.88
CA MET A 70 -24.04 -26.26 -36.07
C MET A 70 -22.69 -26.88 -36.48
N GLU A 71 -22.72 -27.76 -37.49
CA GLU A 71 -21.51 -28.31 -38.11
C GLU A 71 -20.60 -27.16 -38.51
N ARG A 72 -19.46 -27.09 -37.84
CA ARG A 72 -18.40 -26.17 -38.25
C ARG A 72 -17.87 -26.61 -39.60
N PRO A 73 -17.90 -25.76 -40.65
CA PRO A 73 -17.23 -26.10 -41.89
C PRO A 73 -15.73 -26.27 -41.61
N GLU A 74 -15.18 -27.42 -41.93
CA GLU A 74 -13.73 -27.64 -41.94
C GLU A 74 -13.12 -26.73 -42.99
N VAL A 75 -12.51 -25.63 -42.48
CA VAL A 75 -11.67 -24.75 -43.30
C VAL A 75 -10.32 -25.45 -43.41
N THR A 76 -10.10 -26.23 -44.44
CA THR A 76 -8.78 -26.69 -44.82
C THR A 76 -7.98 -25.51 -45.33
N PRO A 77 -6.90 -25.06 -44.65
CA PRO A 77 -6.06 -24.02 -45.18
C PRO A 77 -5.22 -24.58 -46.33
N GLN A 78 -5.69 -24.41 -47.57
CA GLN A 78 -4.84 -24.60 -48.74
C GLN A 78 -3.81 -23.45 -48.76
N VAL A 79 -2.64 -23.73 -48.20
CA VAL A 79 -1.47 -22.89 -48.41
C VAL A 79 -0.97 -23.17 -49.84
N GLN A 80 -1.39 -22.36 -50.81
CA GLN A 80 -0.74 -22.31 -52.12
C GLN A 80 0.69 -21.77 -51.93
N ARG A 81 1.65 -22.70 -51.82
CA ARG A 81 3.06 -22.34 -51.95
C ARG A 81 3.32 -22.02 -53.41
N GLN A 82 3.64 -20.77 -53.72
CA GLN A 82 4.25 -20.40 -54.97
C GLN A 82 5.54 -21.21 -55.16
N PRO A 83 5.75 -21.87 -56.30
CA PRO A 83 7.02 -22.55 -56.54
C PRO A 83 8.14 -21.51 -56.64
N ALA A 84 9.15 -21.70 -55.80
CA ALA A 84 10.36 -20.90 -55.85
C ALA A 84 11.10 -21.24 -57.18
N ALA A 85 11.53 -20.20 -57.87
CA ALA A 85 12.32 -20.34 -59.08
C ALA A 85 13.61 -21.13 -58.77
N PRO A 86 14.04 -22.02 -59.64
CA PRO A 86 15.25 -22.81 -59.43
C PRO A 86 16.49 -21.85 -59.47
N SER A 87 17.21 -21.74 -58.38
CA SER A 87 18.52 -21.09 -58.35
C SER A 87 19.55 -22.05 -58.95
N SER A 88 20.06 -21.71 -60.11
CA SER A 88 21.19 -22.39 -60.73
C SER A 88 22.49 -22.04 -60.00
N ALA A 89 22.72 -22.71 -58.86
CA ALA A 89 24.03 -22.71 -58.23
C ALA A 89 24.52 -24.15 -58.27
N MET A 90 25.38 -24.48 -59.24
CA MET A 90 26.14 -25.72 -59.26
C MET A 90 27.12 -25.76 -58.12
N ALA A 91 26.70 -26.37 -56.99
CA ALA A 91 27.65 -26.71 -55.93
C ALA A 91 28.30 -28.07 -56.30
N LYS A 92 29.58 -28.03 -56.54
CA LYS A 92 30.42 -29.21 -56.79
C LYS A 92 30.52 -29.98 -55.47
N VAL A 93 29.83 -31.12 -55.39
CA VAL A 93 29.93 -32.00 -54.21
C VAL A 93 31.19 -32.84 -54.37
N ILE A 94 32.17 -32.62 -53.51
CA ILE A 94 33.31 -33.51 -53.32
C ILE A 94 32.90 -34.50 -52.22
N ALA A 95 32.57 -35.71 -52.58
CA ALA A 95 32.33 -36.81 -51.65
C ALA A 95 33.68 -37.40 -51.22
N THR A 96 34.12 -37.16 -50.02
CA THR A 96 35.16 -37.90 -49.31
C THR A 96 34.55 -38.90 -48.37
N SER A 97 34.60 -40.16 -48.70
CA SER A 97 34.20 -41.28 -47.84
C SER A 97 35.33 -41.55 -46.83
N VAL A 98 35.13 -41.06 -45.62
CA VAL A 98 35.92 -41.49 -44.45
C VAL A 98 34.92 -41.90 -43.36
N PRO A 99 34.84 -43.18 -43.00
CA PRO A 99 34.05 -43.58 -41.85
C PRO A 99 34.80 -43.31 -40.57
N THR A 100 34.48 -42.24 -39.88
CA THR A 100 34.96 -42.01 -38.53
C THR A 100 33.78 -42.20 -37.58
N PRO A 101 33.81 -43.14 -36.65
CA PRO A 101 32.81 -43.26 -35.60
C PRO A 101 33.08 -42.14 -34.58
N THR A 102 32.40 -41.03 -34.75
CA THR A 102 32.38 -39.98 -33.72
C THR A 102 31.24 -40.31 -32.76
N SER A 103 31.57 -40.95 -31.65
CA SER A 103 30.69 -40.98 -30.50
C SER A 103 30.65 -39.59 -29.89
N VAL A 104 29.53 -38.90 -30.09
CA VAL A 104 29.23 -37.65 -29.38
C VAL A 104 28.84 -38.05 -27.97
N PRO A 105 29.56 -37.63 -26.91
CA PRO A 105 29.09 -37.84 -25.56
C PRO A 105 27.84 -36.99 -25.35
N VAL A 106 26.72 -37.65 -25.09
CA VAL A 106 25.54 -37.00 -24.62
C VAL A 106 25.79 -36.55 -23.20
N PRO A 107 25.75 -35.25 -22.88
CA PRO A 107 25.84 -34.84 -21.49
C PRO A 107 24.62 -35.40 -20.74
N ASP A 108 24.83 -36.11 -19.64
CA ASP A 108 23.83 -36.46 -18.70
C ASP A 108 23.26 -35.16 -18.12
N THR A 109 22.13 -34.74 -18.66
CA THR A 109 21.32 -33.70 -18.05
C THR A 109 20.56 -34.37 -16.91
N GLU A 110 21.07 -34.19 -15.68
CA GLU A 110 20.28 -34.45 -14.50
C GLU A 110 19.04 -33.57 -14.61
N THR A 111 17.90 -34.22 -14.84
CA THR A 111 16.60 -33.56 -14.68
C THR A 111 16.47 -33.22 -13.21
N PRO A 112 16.39 -31.93 -12.83
CA PRO A 112 16.14 -31.59 -11.44
C PRO A 112 14.80 -32.24 -11.04
N ASP A 113 14.82 -33.00 -9.95
CA ASP A 113 13.63 -33.50 -9.30
C ASP A 113 12.65 -32.33 -9.11
N PRO A 114 11.37 -32.48 -9.48
CA PRO A 114 10.40 -31.45 -9.17
C PRO A 114 10.35 -31.32 -7.65
N SER A 115 10.81 -30.18 -7.16
CA SER A 115 10.73 -29.86 -5.74
C SER A 115 9.27 -29.94 -5.30
N VAL A 116 8.98 -30.87 -4.38
CA VAL A 116 7.67 -31.04 -3.76
C VAL A 116 7.44 -29.96 -2.68
N GLU A 117 7.98 -28.79 -2.85
CA GLU A 117 7.56 -27.64 -2.10
C GLU A 117 6.39 -27.00 -2.84
N PHE A 118 5.21 -27.57 -2.59
CA PHE A 118 3.96 -26.83 -2.74
C PHE A 118 4.07 -25.63 -1.79
N GLY A 119 4.40 -24.48 -2.36
CA GLY A 119 4.34 -23.22 -1.66
C GLY A 119 2.97 -23.01 -1.08
N ASP A 120 2.91 -22.47 0.13
CA ASP A 120 1.70 -22.04 0.80
C ASP A 120 0.76 -21.36 -0.19
N GLY A 121 -0.48 -21.84 -0.27
CA GLY A 121 -1.46 -21.63 -1.33
C GLY A 121 -2.00 -20.21 -1.50
N ASP A 122 -1.15 -19.19 -1.40
CA ASP A 122 -1.53 -17.79 -1.66
C ASP A 122 -1.22 -17.30 -3.09
N ASP A 123 -0.70 -18.17 -3.96
CA ASP A 123 -0.34 -17.79 -5.35
C ASP A 123 -1.40 -18.18 -6.40
N PHE A 124 -2.57 -18.67 -6.00
CA PHE A 124 -3.68 -18.90 -6.91
C PHE A 124 -4.45 -17.61 -7.14
N GLY A 125 -4.13 -16.87 -8.20
CA GLY A 125 -5.08 -15.88 -8.64
C GLY A 125 -4.64 -14.69 -9.50
N ASP A 126 -3.42 -14.60 -9.95
CA ASP A 126 -3.09 -13.61 -10.98
C ASP A 126 -2.59 -14.34 -12.24
N GLY A 127 -3.52 -14.71 -13.12
CA GLY A 127 -3.29 -15.37 -14.39
C GLY A 127 -2.54 -14.51 -15.44
N TRP A 128 -1.54 -13.81 -15.00
CA TRP A 128 -0.52 -13.19 -15.84
C TRP A 128 0.78 -13.88 -15.53
N GLY A 129 1.18 -14.79 -16.41
CA GLY A 129 2.37 -15.59 -16.29
C GLY A 129 3.54 -14.79 -15.75
N GLU A 130 4.12 -15.23 -14.65
CA GLU A 130 5.46 -14.90 -14.25
C GLU A 130 6.42 -15.45 -15.31
N GLY A 131 6.42 -14.79 -16.46
CA GLY A 131 7.54 -14.88 -17.36
C GLY A 131 8.69 -14.20 -16.62
N SER A 132 9.54 -14.97 -15.97
CA SER A 132 10.94 -14.60 -15.73
C SER A 132 11.60 -14.41 -17.09
N GLY A 133 10.97 -13.56 -17.92
CA GLY A 133 11.51 -13.10 -19.17
C GLY A 133 12.54 -12.05 -18.83
N SER A 134 13.80 -12.34 -19.05
CA SER A 134 14.88 -11.37 -19.27
C SER A 134 14.54 -10.48 -20.48
N GLY A 135 13.36 -9.86 -20.46
CA GLY A 135 12.93 -8.85 -21.41
C GLY A 135 13.27 -7.48 -20.87
N LEU A 136 13.83 -6.65 -21.69
CA LEU A 136 14.28 -5.26 -21.57
C LEU A 136 13.24 -4.26 -20.98
N GLY A 137 12.55 -4.58 -19.90
CA GLY A 137 11.57 -3.72 -19.25
C GLY A 137 11.71 -3.71 -17.74
N GLY A 138 12.07 -2.58 -17.14
CA GLY A 138 12.01 -2.34 -15.71
C GLY A 138 10.58 -2.55 -15.17
N GLY A 139 10.42 -2.84 -13.87
CA GLY A 139 9.11 -2.93 -13.25
C GLY A 139 9.10 -3.69 -11.95
N THR A 140 7.93 -3.67 -11.33
CA THR A 140 7.58 -4.41 -10.11
C THR A 140 6.07 -4.52 -9.99
N SER A 141 5.58 -5.14 -8.91
CA SER A 141 4.16 -5.11 -8.54
C SER A 141 4.00 -4.76 -7.07
N PHE A 142 2.94 -4.02 -6.73
CA PHE A 142 2.61 -3.68 -5.35
C PHE A 142 1.11 -3.92 -5.12
N PHE A 143 0.78 -4.73 -4.12
CA PHE A 143 -0.58 -5.22 -3.88
C PHE A 143 -1.28 -5.76 -5.13
N GLY A 144 -0.55 -6.51 -5.98
CA GLY A 144 -1.11 -7.10 -7.21
C GLY A 144 -1.29 -6.11 -8.36
N VAL A 145 -0.83 -4.86 -8.22
CA VAL A 145 -0.85 -3.86 -9.30
C VAL A 145 0.52 -3.85 -9.97
N PRO A 146 0.66 -4.43 -11.17
CA PRO A 146 1.93 -4.45 -11.88
C PRO A 146 2.26 -3.07 -12.47
N SER A 147 3.54 -2.77 -12.55
CA SER A 147 4.05 -1.60 -13.25
C SER A 147 5.29 -1.95 -14.06
N ARG A 148 5.34 -1.49 -15.30
CA ARG A 148 6.52 -1.54 -16.16
C ARG A 148 7.06 -0.12 -16.28
N ALA A 149 7.84 0.30 -15.31
CA ALA A 149 8.40 1.64 -15.27
C ALA A 149 9.88 1.58 -14.85
N GLU A 150 10.65 2.51 -15.36
CA GLU A 150 12.07 2.67 -15.01
C GLU A 150 12.27 3.52 -13.75
N ARG A 151 11.26 4.31 -13.37
CA ARG A 151 11.28 5.19 -12.20
C ARG A 151 9.98 5.05 -11.41
N ILE A 152 10.09 4.48 -10.22
CA ILE A 152 8.97 4.15 -9.35
C ILE A 152 9.15 4.81 -7.99
N ALA A 153 8.17 5.56 -7.53
CA ALA A 153 8.17 6.09 -6.16
C ALA A 153 7.12 5.37 -5.31
N TYR A 154 7.51 4.98 -4.12
CA TYR A 154 6.61 4.45 -3.10
C TYR A 154 6.33 5.54 -2.08
N VAL A 155 5.07 5.87 -1.89
CA VAL A 155 4.57 6.84 -0.90
C VAL A 155 3.71 6.08 0.09
N ILE A 156 4.27 5.75 1.24
CA ILE A 156 3.72 4.74 2.15
C ILE A 156 3.41 5.34 3.51
N ASP A 157 2.21 5.09 3.98
CA ASP A 157 1.71 5.54 5.28
C ASP A 157 2.37 4.77 6.43
N TYR A 158 3.13 5.50 7.24
CA TYR A 158 3.72 5.03 8.50
C TYR A 158 3.06 5.73 9.69
N SER A 159 1.78 6.05 9.58
CA SER A 159 1.04 6.66 10.68
C SER A 159 0.70 5.64 11.78
N ALA A 160 0.47 6.14 12.99
CA ALA A 160 0.16 5.30 14.15
C ALA A 160 -1.13 4.48 13.98
N SER A 161 -2.06 4.90 13.12
CA SER A 161 -3.28 4.15 12.79
C SER A 161 -2.99 2.79 12.14
N MET A 162 -1.85 2.66 11.45
CA MET A 162 -1.44 1.41 10.81
C MET A 162 -1.21 0.24 11.79
N ARG A 163 -1.10 0.48 13.10
CA ARG A 163 -0.98 -0.59 14.11
C ARG A 163 -2.19 -1.51 14.19
N GLY A 164 -3.36 -1.00 13.83
CA GLY A 164 -4.61 -1.75 13.97
C GLY A 164 -4.80 -2.81 12.90
N GLN A 165 -5.51 -3.89 13.24
CA GLN A 165 -6.00 -4.91 12.29
C GLN A 165 -4.92 -5.58 11.42
N GLY A 166 -3.66 -5.61 11.88
CA GLY A 166 -2.56 -6.22 11.12
C GLY A 166 -2.07 -5.40 9.92
N ARG A 167 -2.54 -4.15 9.75
CA ARG A 167 -2.18 -3.29 8.60
C ARG A 167 -0.67 -3.07 8.49
N GLU A 168 0.00 -2.80 9.61
CA GLU A 168 1.46 -2.59 9.62
C GLU A 168 2.21 -3.82 9.11
N ALA A 169 1.89 -5.00 9.62
CA ALA A 169 2.55 -6.23 9.20
C ALA A 169 2.33 -6.53 7.71
N LEU A 170 1.10 -6.36 7.23
CA LEU A 170 0.75 -6.55 5.84
C LEU A 170 1.44 -5.53 4.92
N MET A 171 1.44 -4.25 5.30
CA MET A 171 2.13 -3.19 4.58
C MET A 171 3.63 -3.51 4.43
N ARG A 172 4.31 -3.84 5.54
CA ARG A 172 5.74 -4.15 5.50
C ARG A 172 6.04 -5.38 4.65
N LYS A 173 5.26 -6.45 4.78
CA LYS A 173 5.38 -7.68 3.97
C LYS A 173 5.28 -7.36 2.48
N GLU A 174 4.23 -6.65 2.06
CA GLU A 174 4.00 -6.33 0.66
C GLU A 174 5.01 -5.32 0.11
N LEU A 175 5.41 -4.32 0.90
CA LEU A 175 6.42 -3.37 0.47
C LEU A 175 7.79 -4.04 0.26
N ILE A 176 8.19 -4.94 1.17
CA ILE A 176 9.41 -5.74 1.01
C ILE A 176 9.31 -6.61 -0.25
N ARG A 177 8.20 -7.34 -0.42
CA ARG A 177 7.97 -8.17 -1.60
C ARG A 177 8.04 -7.37 -2.91
N SER A 178 7.47 -6.16 -2.92
CA SER A 178 7.51 -5.28 -4.08
C SER A 178 8.91 -4.77 -4.38
N VAL A 179 9.65 -4.37 -3.33
CA VAL A 179 11.04 -3.90 -3.45
C VAL A 179 11.96 -5.01 -3.95
N ASP A 180 11.80 -6.23 -3.45
CA ASP A 180 12.60 -7.39 -3.86
C ASP A 180 12.37 -7.78 -5.34
N LYS A 181 11.20 -7.47 -5.87
CA LYS A 181 10.85 -7.75 -7.28
C LYS A 181 11.21 -6.60 -8.23
N ILE A 182 11.85 -5.53 -7.75
CA ILE A 182 12.25 -4.41 -8.62
C ILE A 182 13.33 -4.89 -9.59
N ALA A 183 13.08 -4.69 -10.89
CA ALA A 183 14.04 -5.05 -11.91
C ALA A 183 15.34 -4.22 -11.83
N HIS A 184 16.48 -4.83 -12.14
CA HIS A 184 17.82 -4.24 -12.00
C HIS A 184 18.02 -2.86 -12.66
N LYS A 185 17.28 -2.56 -13.71
CA LYS A 185 17.36 -1.26 -14.43
C LYS A 185 16.38 -0.21 -13.92
N THR A 186 15.61 -0.52 -12.88
CA THR A 186 14.62 0.39 -12.33
C THR A 186 15.24 1.23 -11.22
N ASN A 187 15.04 2.52 -11.27
CA ASN A 187 15.29 3.42 -10.17
C ASN A 187 14.04 3.55 -9.32
N TYR A 188 14.20 3.57 -8.02
CA TYR A 188 13.07 3.69 -7.12
C TYR A 188 13.33 4.69 -5.99
N ALA A 189 12.27 5.17 -5.38
CA ALA A 189 12.33 6.02 -4.19
C ALA A 189 11.33 5.51 -3.14
N LEU A 190 11.71 5.62 -1.89
CA LEU A 190 10.86 5.29 -0.75
C LEU A 190 10.63 6.55 0.05
N ILE A 191 9.38 7.02 0.10
CA ILE A 191 8.94 8.17 0.87
C ILE A 191 7.93 7.67 1.89
N PHE A 192 8.22 7.87 3.15
CA PHE A 192 7.33 7.53 4.24
C PHE A 192 6.64 8.76 4.75
N PHE A 193 5.42 8.60 5.25
CA PHE A 193 4.69 9.71 5.81
C PHE A 193 3.78 9.31 6.97
N ALA A 194 3.46 10.31 7.74
CA ALA A 194 2.43 10.33 8.76
C ALA A 194 1.88 11.76 8.81
N GLY A 195 1.98 12.47 9.93
CA GLY A 195 1.86 13.93 9.94
C GLY A 195 2.95 14.58 9.08
N PRO A 196 4.25 14.44 9.43
CA PRO A 196 5.36 14.79 8.55
C PRO A 196 5.54 13.77 7.41
N ALA A 197 6.32 14.15 6.38
CA ALA A 197 6.79 13.24 5.35
C ALA A 197 8.33 13.24 5.34
N TRP A 198 8.96 12.10 5.00
CA TRP A 198 10.41 11.94 5.02
C TRP A 198 10.91 10.87 4.03
N VAL A 199 12.16 10.95 3.68
CA VAL A 199 12.83 9.90 2.90
C VAL A 199 13.07 8.68 3.78
N ALA A 200 12.79 7.49 3.27
CA ALA A 200 12.97 6.25 4.03
C ALA A 200 14.42 6.07 4.49
N GLY A 201 14.61 5.83 5.77
CA GLY A 201 15.91 5.70 6.42
C GLY A 201 16.33 6.94 7.22
N ASP A 202 15.64 8.05 7.09
CA ASP A 202 15.87 9.23 7.91
C ASP A 202 15.26 9.08 9.29
N GLU A 203 15.87 9.71 10.26
CA GLU A 203 15.43 9.68 11.65
C GLU A 203 14.37 10.75 11.88
N VAL A 204 13.26 10.37 12.48
CA VAL A 204 12.13 11.27 12.77
C VAL A 204 11.95 11.38 14.27
N ASP A 205 12.22 12.56 14.81
CA ASP A 205 11.85 12.96 16.17
C ASP A 205 10.58 13.80 16.12
N TRP A 206 9.57 13.45 16.91
CA TRP A 206 8.26 14.06 16.79
C TRP A 206 7.51 14.24 18.11
N THR A 207 6.71 15.27 18.14
CA THR A 207 5.66 15.56 19.11
C THR A 207 4.35 15.80 18.36
N LYS A 208 3.24 16.01 19.07
CA LYS A 208 1.95 16.35 18.41
C LYS A 208 1.97 17.72 17.68
N LYS A 209 2.94 18.58 17.96
CA LYS A 209 3.00 19.95 17.41
C LYS A 209 4.21 20.20 16.51
N LYS A 210 5.25 19.38 16.63
CA LYS A 210 6.48 19.54 15.87
C LYS A 210 7.09 18.20 15.53
N ALA A 211 7.68 18.10 14.33
CA ALA A 211 8.57 17.00 14.00
C ALA A 211 9.85 17.54 13.35
N THR A 212 10.95 16.84 13.58
CA THR A 212 12.24 17.11 12.97
C THR A 212 12.70 15.84 12.28
N VAL A 213 12.88 15.92 10.98
CA VAL A 213 13.46 14.85 10.16
C VAL A 213 14.94 15.13 10.03
N THR A 214 15.78 14.17 10.41
CA THR A 214 17.23 14.25 10.26
C THR A 214 17.66 13.36 9.10
N GLY A 215 17.90 13.97 7.95
CA GLY A 215 18.23 13.29 6.73
C GLY A 215 19.73 13.17 6.47
N LYS A 216 20.08 12.82 5.24
CA LYS A 216 21.45 12.61 4.77
C LYS A 216 22.36 13.81 5.09
N GLY A 217 23.52 13.54 5.66
CA GLY A 217 24.49 14.57 6.07
C GLY A 217 24.03 15.36 7.29
N ARG A 218 23.17 14.79 8.14
CA ARG A 218 22.60 15.40 9.34
C ARG A 218 21.82 16.70 9.06
N ARG A 219 21.29 16.88 7.87
CA ARG A 219 20.42 18.01 7.54
C ARG A 219 19.08 17.82 8.24
N LYS A 220 18.57 18.90 8.81
CA LYS A 220 17.30 18.90 9.55
C LYS A 220 16.21 19.57 8.73
N TYR A 221 15.06 18.91 8.67
CA TYR A 221 13.84 19.42 8.04
C TYR A 221 12.74 19.48 9.09
N GLU A 222 12.15 20.64 9.22
CA GLU A 222 11.20 20.90 10.30
C GLU A 222 9.77 20.86 9.80
N TRP A 223 8.90 20.30 10.62
CA TRP A 223 7.47 20.21 10.40
C TRP A 223 6.74 20.79 11.61
N LYS A 224 5.65 21.52 11.39
CA LYS A 224 4.81 22.10 12.43
C LYS A 224 3.36 21.72 12.24
N SER A 225 2.66 21.55 13.35
CA SER A 225 1.23 21.29 13.42
C SER A 225 0.60 22.12 14.54
N PRO A 226 -0.64 22.61 14.39
CA PRO A 226 -1.38 23.22 15.50
C PRO A 226 -1.74 22.22 16.61
N GLY A 227 -1.44 20.94 16.41
CA GLY A 227 -1.74 19.85 17.34
C GLY A 227 -2.83 18.91 16.85
N THR A 228 -3.27 19.07 15.59
CA THR A 228 -4.22 18.18 14.92
C THR A 228 -3.45 17.11 14.12
N ALA A 229 -4.07 15.92 13.98
CA ALA A 229 -3.44 14.81 13.27
C ALA A 229 -3.25 15.08 11.76
N HIS A 230 -4.03 15.99 11.18
CA HIS A 230 -4.15 16.16 9.73
C HIS A 230 -3.60 17.49 9.20
N GLU A 231 -3.11 18.36 10.07
CA GLU A 231 -2.59 19.67 9.69
C GLU A 231 -1.09 19.73 10.03
N TRP A 232 -0.28 19.43 9.03
CA TRP A 232 1.19 19.42 9.15
C TRP A 232 1.80 20.20 7.99
N ASP A 233 2.54 21.23 8.30
CA ASP A 233 3.21 22.05 7.30
C ASP A 233 4.72 21.95 7.45
N GLN A 234 5.40 21.79 6.31
CA GLN A 234 6.85 21.83 6.27
C GLN A 234 7.33 23.27 6.43
N VAL A 235 8.35 23.46 7.27
CA VAL A 235 8.93 24.77 7.55
C VAL A 235 10.33 24.85 6.95
N GLY A 236 10.57 25.87 6.15
CA GLY A 236 11.88 26.11 5.55
C GLY A 236 12.16 25.28 4.30
N LYS A 237 13.37 24.70 4.21
CA LYS A 237 13.78 23.95 3.02
C LYS A 237 13.08 22.61 2.92
N LYS A 238 12.67 22.26 1.71
CA LYS A 238 12.14 20.91 1.41
C LYS A 238 13.27 19.90 1.40
N GLU A 239 12.95 18.69 1.86
CA GLU A 239 13.85 17.56 1.79
C GLU A 239 13.90 17.04 0.34
N PRO A 240 15.09 16.94 -0.28
CA PRO A 240 15.23 16.36 -1.61
C PRO A 240 15.13 14.83 -1.54
N VAL A 241 14.50 14.24 -2.53
CA VAL A 241 14.39 12.77 -2.67
C VAL A 241 15.30 12.32 -3.79
N ASP A 242 16.30 11.50 -3.43
CA ASP A 242 17.23 10.92 -4.39
C ASP A 242 16.67 9.61 -4.97
N TRP A 243 16.99 9.31 -6.22
CA TRP A 243 16.72 8.02 -6.83
C TRP A 243 17.68 6.94 -6.28
N LEU A 244 17.15 5.80 -5.96
CA LEU A 244 17.87 4.60 -5.54
C LEU A 244 17.92 3.62 -6.72
N SER A 245 19.11 3.08 -7.03
CA SER A 245 19.24 2.04 -8.02
C SER A 245 18.94 0.67 -7.41
N ALA A 246 18.23 -0.20 -8.13
CA ALA A 246 17.86 -1.53 -7.68
C ALA A 246 19.04 -2.50 -7.70
N THR A 247 20.08 -2.22 -6.91
CA THR A 247 21.21 -3.15 -6.67
C THR A 247 20.89 -3.99 -5.44
N GLU A 248 21.42 -5.21 -5.38
CA GLU A 248 21.17 -6.13 -4.26
C GLU A 248 21.51 -5.52 -2.90
N GLY A 249 22.63 -4.82 -2.78
CA GLY A 249 23.01 -4.11 -1.56
C GLY A 249 22.03 -3.01 -1.17
N GLN A 250 21.49 -2.26 -2.15
CA GLN A 250 20.52 -1.21 -1.90
C GLN A 250 19.15 -1.79 -1.54
N LEU A 251 18.71 -2.86 -2.22
CA LEU A 251 17.47 -3.56 -1.88
C LEU A 251 17.53 -4.14 -0.46
N SER A 252 18.68 -4.72 -0.08
CA SER A 252 18.89 -5.22 1.29
C SER A 252 18.81 -4.13 2.35
N ARG A 253 19.40 -2.94 2.09
CA ARG A 253 19.25 -1.76 2.97
C ARG A 253 17.80 -1.31 3.07
N SER A 254 17.09 -1.24 1.96
CA SER A 254 15.68 -0.85 1.92
C SER A 254 14.81 -1.82 2.73
N ARG A 255 15.04 -3.14 2.63
CA ARG A 255 14.35 -4.14 3.47
C ARG A 255 14.54 -3.87 4.97
N LYS A 256 15.77 -3.57 5.38
CA LYS A 256 16.08 -3.23 6.78
C LYS A 256 15.34 -1.98 7.22
N ILE A 257 15.40 -0.92 6.43
CA ILE A 257 14.71 0.36 6.70
C ILE A 257 13.20 0.13 6.85
N ILE A 258 12.57 -0.60 5.91
CA ILE A 258 11.14 -0.91 5.96
C ILE A 258 10.76 -1.64 7.26
N LYS A 259 11.59 -2.57 7.73
CA LYS A 259 11.36 -3.33 8.96
C LYS A 259 11.54 -2.49 10.23
N GLU A 260 12.53 -1.60 10.24
CA GLU A 260 12.96 -0.90 11.46
C GLU A 260 12.29 0.46 11.67
N THR A 261 11.77 1.09 10.60
CA THR A 261 11.12 2.40 10.70
C THR A 261 9.92 2.35 11.65
N ARG A 262 9.87 3.29 12.59
CA ARG A 262 8.79 3.39 13.58
C ARG A 262 7.60 4.14 13.02
N LEU A 263 6.40 3.80 13.50
CA LEU A 263 5.20 4.55 13.19
C LEU A 263 5.19 5.90 13.90
N VAL A 264 4.74 6.93 13.20
CA VAL A 264 4.72 8.33 13.64
C VAL A 264 3.27 8.80 13.77
N TRP A 265 3.02 9.85 14.56
CA TRP A 265 1.69 10.39 14.76
C TRP A 265 1.25 11.34 13.64
N GLY A 266 -0.05 11.29 13.31
CA GLY A 266 -0.71 12.12 12.31
C GLY A 266 -0.84 11.43 10.95
N THR A 267 -1.61 12.04 10.04
CA THR A 267 -1.79 11.56 8.66
C THR A 267 -2.07 12.76 7.75
N ARG A 268 -1.10 13.09 6.89
CA ARG A 268 -1.25 14.10 5.85
C ARG A 268 -0.52 13.66 4.59
N TRP A 269 -1.23 13.34 3.53
CA TRP A 269 -0.69 12.66 2.36
C TRP A 269 -0.43 13.54 1.12
N ASP A 270 -0.86 14.80 1.11
CA ASP A 270 -0.52 15.73 0.03
C ASP A 270 0.99 16.05 0.01
N ASN A 271 1.60 16.27 1.17
CA ASN A 271 3.02 16.58 1.29
C ASN A 271 3.93 15.50 0.67
N PRO A 272 3.82 14.19 1.01
CA PRO A 272 4.68 13.16 0.45
C PRO A 272 4.46 12.95 -1.05
N LEU A 273 3.23 13.12 -1.54
CA LEU A 273 2.95 13.07 -2.97
C LEU A 273 3.58 14.26 -3.71
N GLN A 274 3.59 15.44 -3.09
CA GLN A 274 4.33 16.59 -3.64
C GLN A 274 5.84 16.33 -3.66
N MET A 275 6.41 15.75 -2.58
CA MET A 275 7.83 15.35 -2.56
C MET A 275 8.16 14.40 -3.71
N ALA A 276 7.33 13.40 -3.96
CA ALA A 276 7.52 12.49 -5.09
C ALA A 276 7.42 13.21 -6.43
N LEU A 277 6.46 14.12 -6.57
CA LEU A 277 6.29 14.90 -7.81
C LEU A 277 7.36 15.98 -7.99
N ASP A 278 8.08 16.40 -6.96
CA ASP A 278 9.20 17.36 -7.04
C ASP A 278 10.51 16.69 -7.51
N MET A 279 10.59 15.36 -7.57
CA MET A 279 11.77 14.63 -8.02
C MET A 279 12.13 14.95 -9.48
N GLU A 280 13.43 14.98 -9.79
CA GLU A 280 13.96 15.18 -11.14
C GLU A 280 14.95 14.05 -11.52
N PRO A 281 14.69 13.34 -12.63
CA PRO A 281 13.44 13.33 -13.41
C PRO A 281 12.25 12.81 -12.58
N PRO A 282 11.00 13.16 -12.94
CA PRO A 282 9.84 12.72 -12.16
C PRO A 282 9.63 11.21 -12.22
N PRO A 283 8.97 10.58 -11.23
CA PRO A 283 8.56 9.20 -11.32
C PRO A 283 7.61 8.99 -12.50
N GLN A 284 7.64 7.81 -13.11
CA GLN A 284 6.64 7.40 -14.09
C GLN A 284 5.41 6.83 -13.38
N VAL A 285 5.64 6.16 -12.25
CA VAL A 285 4.60 5.57 -11.43
C VAL A 285 4.85 5.87 -9.95
N ILE A 286 3.80 6.24 -9.25
CA ILE A 286 3.76 6.35 -7.79
C ILE A 286 2.82 5.26 -7.27
N TYR A 287 3.30 4.45 -6.33
CA TYR A 287 2.46 3.61 -5.49
C TYR A 287 2.17 4.37 -4.19
N PHE A 288 0.93 4.78 -4.04
CA PHE A 288 0.46 5.51 -2.87
C PHE A 288 -0.43 4.62 -2.01
N MET A 289 -0.08 4.45 -0.73
CA MET A 289 -0.82 3.62 0.20
C MET A 289 -1.09 4.35 1.51
N THR A 290 -2.35 4.30 1.96
CA THR A 290 -2.79 4.82 3.26
C THR A 290 -3.98 4.04 3.82
N ASP A 291 -4.16 4.08 5.14
CA ASP A 291 -5.37 3.63 5.83
C ASP A 291 -6.28 4.78 6.24
N GLY A 292 -5.86 6.02 6.01
CA GLY A 292 -6.48 7.20 6.60
C GLY A 292 -7.05 8.21 5.62
N VAL A 293 -8.17 8.79 6.04
CA VAL A 293 -8.70 10.05 5.50
C VAL A 293 -8.13 11.21 6.30
N ALA A 294 -7.66 12.22 5.60
CA ALA A 294 -7.34 13.50 6.21
C ALA A 294 -8.35 14.56 5.75
N LYS A 295 -8.60 15.55 6.59
CA LYS A 295 -9.42 16.70 6.23
C LYS A 295 -8.78 17.41 5.02
N GLY A 296 -9.51 17.52 3.91
CA GLY A 296 -9.01 18.11 2.67
C GLY A 296 -8.58 17.10 1.60
N SER A 297 -8.75 15.78 1.84
CA SER A 297 -8.40 14.72 0.89
C SER A 297 -8.95 14.94 -0.51
N ASP A 298 -10.20 15.38 -0.66
CA ASP A 298 -10.82 15.63 -1.97
C ASP A 298 -10.15 16.79 -2.73
N ARG A 299 -9.74 17.84 -1.99
CA ARG A 299 -8.98 18.95 -2.60
C ARG A 299 -7.61 18.46 -3.05
N TRP A 300 -6.91 17.72 -2.19
CA TRP A 300 -5.60 17.19 -2.51
C TRP A 300 -5.64 16.23 -3.69
N ALA A 301 -6.66 15.36 -3.78
CA ALA A 301 -6.83 14.47 -4.92
C ALA A 301 -6.92 15.24 -6.24
N ARG A 302 -7.63 16.38 -6.24
CA ARG A 302 -7.73 17.23 -7.43
C ARG A 302 -6.40 17.95 -7.77
N GLU A 303 -5.77 18.58 -6.76
CA GLU A 303 -4.52 19.34 -6.94
C GLU A 303 -3.35 18.46 -7.35
N ILE A 304 -3.14 17.37 -6.61
CA ILE A 304 -2.09 16.39 -6.89
C ILE A 304 -2.36 15.66 -8.21
N GLY A 305 -3.61 15.26 -8.44
CA GLY A 305 -4.01 14.60 -9.69
C GLY A 305 -3.75 15.45 -10.93
N ALA A 306 -4.08 16.74 -10.88
CA ALA A 306 -3.79 17.68 -11.96
C ALA A 306 -2.28 17.83 -12.19
N ARG A 307 -1.50 17.96 -11.11
CA ARG A 307 -0.05 18.08 -11.18
C ARG A 307 0.61 16.81 -11.69
N ALA A 308 0.20 15.64 -11.21
CA ALA A 308 0.71 14.35 -11.66
C ALA A 308 0.43 14.14 -13.15
N LYS A 309 -0.80 14.44 -13.59
CA LYS A 309 -1.19 14.36 -15.00
C LYS A 309 -0.35 15.28 -15.90
N SER A 310 -0.08 16.51 -15.47
CA SER A 310 0.77 17.45 -16.25
C SER A 310 2.23 16.98 -16.38
N ARG A 311 2.70 16.15 -15.45
CA ARG A 311 4.05 15.55 -15.47
C ARG A 311 4.09 14.14 -16.07
N GLY A 312 2.96 13.60 -16.53
CA GLY A 312 2.85 12.23 -17.07
C GLY A 312 3.04 11.15 -16.02
N VAL A 313 2.75 11.43 -14.75
CA VAL A 313 2.93 10.51 -13.62
C VAL A 313 1.62 9.78 -13.34
N LYS A 314 1.66 8.44 -13.30
CA LYS A 314 0.54 7.59 -12.87
C LYS A 314 0.60 7.36 -11.36
N ILE A 315 -0.54 7.46 -10.69
CA ILE A 315 -0.63 7.19 -9.24
C ILE A 315 -1.55 5.99 -9.01
N ASN A 316 -0.95 4.88 -8.60
CA ASN A 316 -1.68 3.69 -8.17
C ASN A 316 -1.98 3.81 -6.68
N CYS A 317 -3.25 3.80 -6.32
CA CYS A 317 -3.71 4.00 -4.95
C CYS A 317 -4.09 2.67 -4.31
N VAL A 318 -3.64 2.45 -3.07
CA VAL A 318 -3.96 1.29 -2.25
C VAL A 318 -4.57 1.75 -0.92
N ALA A 319 -5.86 1.50 -0.74
CA ALA A 319 -6.57 1.82 0.49
C ALA A 319 -6.55 0.62 1.45
N MET A 320 -6.05 0.84 2.68
CA MET A 320 -5.91 -0.21 3.70
C MET A 320 -7.11 -0.22 4.65
N MET A 321 -8.08 -1.10 4.41
CA MET A 321 -9.16 -1.48 5.36
C MET A 321 -10.08 -0.36 5.86
N GLN A 322 -9.96 0.87 5.36
CA GLN A 322 -10.75 2.02 5.82
C GLN A 322 -11.61 2.60 4.69
N PRO A 323 -12.93 2.38 4.70
CA PRO A 323 -13.81 2.83 3.61
C PRO A 323 -13.81 4.34 3.37
N LYS A 324 -13.59 5.12 4.43
CA LYS A 324 -13.63 6.60 4.34
C LYS A 324 -12.59 7.22 3.41
N ALA A 325 -11.46 6.52 3.15
CA ALA A 325 -10.41 7.00 2.25
C ALA A 325 -10.69 6.73 0.77
N HIS A 326 -11.67 5.88 0.46
CA HIS A 326 -11.83 5.30 -0.86
C HIS A 326 -12.11 6.35 -1.93
N ASP A 327 -13.07 7.25 -1.71
CA ASP A 327 -13.52 8.20 -2.72
C ASP A 327 -12.40 9.13 -3.21
N ALA A 328 -11.65 9.71 -2.28
CA ALA A 328 -10.54 10.61 -2.62
C ALA A 328 -9.38 9.87 -3.31
N MET A 329 -9.08 8.64 -2.89
CA MET A 329 -8.02 7.83 -3.48
C MET A 329 -8.42 7.29 -4.86
N GLU A 330 -9.69 6.93 -5.04
CA GLU A 330 -10.24 6.52 -6.33
C GLU A 330 -10.21 7.69 -7.32
N ASP A 331 -10.65 8.90 -6.89
CA ASP A 331 -10.59 10.12 -7.70
C ASP A 331 -9.15 10.45 -8.12
N LEU A 332 -8.18 10.34 -7.20
CA LEU A 332 -6.77 10.53 -7.50
C LEU A 332 -6.24 9.54 -8.54
N ALA A 333 -6.52 8.24 -8.35
CA ALA A 333 -6.13 7.20 -9.30
C ALA A 333 -6.77 7.44 -10.68
N LYS A 334 -8.06 7.79 -10.70
CA LYS A 334 -8.81 8.09 -11.92
C LYS A 334 -8.22 9.26 -12.71
N ARG A 335 -7.82 10.34 -12.04
CA ARG A 335 -7.23 11.52 -12.67
C ARG A 335 -5.87 11.29 -13.30
N THR A 336 -5.15 10.30 -12.81
CA THR A 336 -3.77 10.00 -13.21
C THR A 336 -3.62 8.72 -14.02
N ASP A 337 -4.73 8.16 -14.50
CA ASP A 337 -4.79 6.88 -15.22
C ASP A 337 -4.13 5.72 -14.45
N GLY A 338 -4.17 5.80 -13.12
CA GLY A 338 -3.69 4.78 -12.21
C GLY A 338 -4.75 3.76 -11.83
N HIS A 339 -4.35 2.78 -11.02
CA HIS A 339 -5.23 1.77 -10.46
C HIS A 339 -5.63 2.11 -9.03
N PHE A 340 -6.85 1.72 -8.66
CA PHE A 340 -7.33 1.78 -7.29
C PHE A 340 -7.62 0.38 -6.76
N THR A 341 -6.97 0.03 -5.65
CA THR A 341 -7.10 -1.28 -4.99
C THR A 341 -7.48 -1.09 -3.54
N ILE A 342 -8.47 -1.84 -3.10
CA ILE A 342 -8.87 -1.91 -1.69
C ILE A 342 -8.30 -3.19 -1.10
N VAL A 343 -7.59 -3.06 0.02
CA VAL A 343 -7.08 -4.20 0.79
C VAL A 343 -7.97 -4.38 2.00
N MET A 344 -8.59 -5.55 2.12
CA MET A 344 -9.45 -5.94 3.22
C MET A 344 -8.66 -6.62 4.34
N GLN A 345 -9.31 -6.82 5.48
CA GLN A 345 -8.74 -7.57 6.58
C GLN A 345 -8.35 -8.99 6.10
N GLY A 346 -7.17 -9.48 6.53
CA GLY A 346 -6.63 -10.74 6.01
C GLY A 346 -5.87 -10.62 4.69
N GLY A 347 -5.73 -9.40 4.13
CA GLY A 347 -4.92 -9.18 2.92
C GLY A 347 -5.63 -9.45 1.60
N GLN A 348 -6.93 -9.80 1.64
CA GLN A 348 -7.72 -9.93 0.41
C GLN A 348 -7.77 -8.60 -0.33
N ARG A 349 -7.66 -8.66 -1.65
CA ARG A 349 -7.57 -7.49 -2.53
C ARG A 349 -8.81 -7.39 -3.39
N LYS A 350 -9.40 -6.20 -3.44
CA LYS A 350 -10.47 -5.86 -4.38
C LYS A 350 -9.96 -4.78 -5.30
N LYS A 351 -9.70 -5.13 -6.55
CA LYS A 351 -9.40 -4.15 -7.59
C LYS A 351 -10.71 -3.46 -7.98
N VAL A 352 -10.74 -2.13 -7.88
CA VAL A 352 -11.92 -1.33 -8.21
C VAL A 352 -11.77 -0.75 -9.61
N ARG A 353 -10.52 -0.45 -10.00
CA ARG A 353 -10.17 0.09 -11.31
C ARG A 353 -8.79 -0.42 -11.75
#